data_8574de554ddff3127a7934c06612794a
#
_entry.id   8574de554ddff3127a7934c06612794a
#
_cell.length_a   1.000
_cell.length_b   1.000
_cell.length_c   1.000
_cell.angle_alpha   90.00
_cell.angle_beta   90.00
_cell.angle_gamma   90.00
#
_symmetry.space_group_name_H-M   'P 1'
#
loop_
_entity.id
_entity.type
_entity.pdbx_description
1 polymer ?
#
loop_
_entity_poly.entity_id
_entity_poly.type
_entity_poly.pdbx_seq_one_letter_code
_entity_poly.pdbx_strand_id
1 'polypeptide(L)'
;MENKQINELEKLELEKNKLLLSAENVIGFTSTITFLSSILGAAFVECSDLVKAVFIVSGTTIFVTGISFALKIEQKAGYYKCSKCEHTYIPEKYSKVFFAPHMGKTRYMGCPECGEKSWQKKVLIKKQK
;
A
#
# COMPACT_ATOMS: atom_id res chain seq x y z
N MET A 1 -35.82 7.12 -3.94
CA MET A 1 -34.87 7.86 -3.07
C MET A 1 -33.70 6.99 -2.62
N GLU A 2 -33.96 5.79 -2.15
CA GLU A 2 -32.94 4.85 -1.64
C GLU A 2 -31.82 4.54 -2.65
N ASN A 3 -32.16 4.20 -3.89
CA ASN A 3 -31.16 3.92 -4.95
C ASN A 3 -30.24 5.10 -5.30
N LYS A 4 -30.71 6.34 -5.13
CA LYS A 4 -29.90 7.54 -5.39
C LYS A 4 -28.88 7.75 -4.28
N GLN A 5 -29.26 7.52 -3.03
CA GLN A 5 -28.34 7.61 -1.88
C GLN A 5 -27.27 6.51 -1.92
N ILE A 6 -27.62 5.28 -2.31
CA ILE A 6 -26.68 4.18 -2.46
C ILE A 6 -25.63 4.53 -3.53
N ASN A 7 -26.05 5.05 -4.68
CA ASN A 7 -25.14 5.46 -5.74
C ASN A 7 -24.19 6.61 -5.33
N GLU A 8 -24.66 7.55 -4.52
CA GLU A 8 -23.82 8.63 -4.00
C GLU A 8 -22.80 8.12 -2.99
N LEU A 9 -23.18 7.20 -2.10
CA LEU A 9 -22.27 6.57 -1.15
C LEU A 9 -21.19 5.75 -1.84
N GLU A 10 -21.52 4.96 -2.85
CA GLU A 10 -20.56 4.18 -3.64
C GLU A 10 -19.57 5.10 -4.39
N LYS A 11 -20.05 6.23 -4.89
CA LYS A 11 -19.21 7.22 -5.55
C LYS A 11 -18.21 7.86 -4.59
N LEU A 12 -18.67 8.25 -3.39
CA LEU A 12 -17.80 8.81 -2.34
C LEU A 12 -16.77 7.79 -1.86
N GLU A 13 -17.15 6.52 -1.70
CA GLU A 13 -16.23 5.45 -1.34
C GLU A 13 -15.17 5.23 -2.44
N LEU A 14 -15.57 5.26 -3.69
CA LEU A 14 -14.66 5.15 -4.82
C LEU A 14 -13.63 6.29 -4.84
N GLU A 15 -14.08 7.53 -4.68
CA GLU A 15 -13.21 8.71 -4.65
C GLU A 15 -12.23 8.66 -3.47
N LYS A 16 -12.73 8.33 -2.27
CA LYS A 16 -11.90 8.14 -1.08
C LYS A 16 -10.79 7.09 -1.32
N ASN A 17 -11.16 5.93 -1.84
CA ASN A 17 -10.21 4.85 -2.08
C ASN A 17 -9.19 5.19 -3.17
N LYS A 18 -9.58 5.94 -4.20
CA LYS A 18 -8.65 6.47 -5.21
C LYS A 18 -7.65 7.44 -4.61
N LEU A 19 -8.11 8.37 -3.77
CA LEU A 19 -7.24 9.33 -3.08
C LEU A 19 -6.25 8.63 -2.15
N LEU A 20 -6.70 7.64 -1.39
CA LEU A 20 -5.82 6.84 -0.52
C LEU A 20 -4.73 6.11 -1.32
N LEU A 21 -5.08 5.47 -2.43
CA LEU A 21 -4.09 4.79 -3.29
C LEU A 21 -3.15 5.78 -3.98
N SER A 22 -3.62 6.97 -4.33
CA SER A 22 -2.75 8.04 -4.84
C SER A 22 -1.76 8.50 -3.78
N ALA A 23 -2.21 8.72 -2.55
CA ALA A 23 -1.35 9.09 -1.42
C ALA A 23 -0.32 8.00 -1.10
N GLU A 24 -0.70 6.72 -1.14
CA GLU A 24 0.20 5.58 -0.99
C GLU A 24 1.34 5.62 -2.00
N ASN A 25 1.00 5.79 -3.29
CA ASN A 25 1.99 5.86 -4.36
C ASN A 25 2.95 7.04 -4.18
N VAL A 26 2.44 8.22 -3.83
CA VAL A 26 3.26 9.43 -3.60
C VAL A 26 4.21 9.22 -2.43
N ILE A 27 3.72 8.69 -1.31
CA ILE A 27 4.55 8.43 -0.11
C ILE A 27 5.62 7.38 -0.42
N GLY A 28 5.26 6.28 -1.06
CA GLY A 28 6.20 5.22 -1.43
C GLY A 28 7.28 5.71 -2.40
N PHE A 29 6.89 6.46 -3.42
CA PHE A 29 7.79 6.99 -4.42
C PHE A 29 8.76 8.03 -3.86
N THR A 30 8.24 9.02 -3.10
CA THR A 30 9.06 10.04 -2.44
C THR A 30 10.04 9.43 -1.44
N SER A 31 9.61 8.46 -0.64
CA SER A 31 10.50 7.77 0.32
C SER A 31 11.62 7.03 -0.38
N THR A 32 11.33 6.38 -1.51
CA THR A 32 12.32 5.66 -2.32
C THR A 32 13.33 6.63 -2.96
N ILE A 33 12.87 7.73 -3.54
CA ILE A 33 13.76 8.75 -4.13
C ILE A 33 14.67 9.36 -3.06
N THR A 34 14.11 9.71 -1.89
CA THR A 34 14.89 10.28 -0.77
C THR A 34 15.98 9.30 -0.31
N PHE A 35 15.64 8.02 -0.19
CA PHE A 35 16.61 6.98 0.17
C PHE A 35 17.74 6.85 -0.84
N LEU A 36 17.41 6.76 -2.13
CA LEU A 36 18.43 6.68 -3.20
C LEU A 36 19.31 7.93 -3.24
N SER A 37 18.71 9.12 -3.07
CA SER A 37 19.47 10.38 -3.01
C SER A 37 20.42 10.42 -1.81
N SER A 38 20.01 9.87 -0.66
CA SER A 38 20.87 9.79 0.52
C SER A 38 22.05 8.86 0.33
N ILE A 39 21.87 7.71 -0.33
CA ILE A 39 22.96 6.78 -0.66
C ILE A 39 23.92 7.41 -1.66
N LEU A 40 23.41 8.03 -2.74
CA LEU A 40 24.22 8.71 -3.73
C LEU A 40 25.00 9.88 -3.12
N GLY A 41 24.36 10.67 -2.26
CA GLY A 41 25.03 11.74 -1.51
C GLY A 41 26.19 11.21 -0.64
N ALA A 42 25.95 10.13 0.09
CA ALA A 42 27.01 9.51 0.90
C ALA A 42 28.18 8.92 0.07
N ALA A 43 27.87 8.45 -1.16
CA ALA A 43 28.87 7.83 -2.02
C ALA A 43 29.72 8.85 -2.80
N PHE A 44 29.12 9.94 -3.27
CA PHE A 44 29.77 10.86 -4.20
C PHE A 44 30.20 12.20 -3.61
N VAL A 45 29.66 12.58 -2.43
CA VAL A 45 30.06 13.83 -1.76
C VAL A 45 31.28 13.57 -0.90
N GLU A 46 32.34 14.37 -1.09
CA GLU A 46 33.52 14.34 -0.23
C GLU A 46 33.20 14.99 1.13
N CYS A 47 32.85 14.17 2.10
CA CYS A 47 32.55 14.60 3.47
C CYS A 47 33.09 13.58 4.48
N SER A 48 33.10 13.96 5.75
CA SER A 48 33.57 13.08 6.83
C SER A 48 32.70 11.82 6.96
N ASP A 49 33.27 10.74 7.46
CA ASP A 49 32.56 9.46 7.65
C ASP A 49 31.34 9.59 8.55
N LEU A 50 31.39 10.51 9.52
CA LEU A 50 30.22 10.83 10.37
C LEU A 50 29.06 11.39 9.56
N VAL A 51 29.32 12.32 8.64
CA VAL A 51 28.30 12.91 7.79
C VAL A 51 27.70 11.85 6.84
N LYS A 52 28.54 10.98 6.25
CA LYS A 52 28.07 9.84 5.45
C LYS A 52 27.15 8.91 6.23
N ALA A 53 27.54 8.57 7.46
CA ALA A 53 26.70 7.75 8.34
C ALA A 53 25.35 8.41 8.63
N VAL A 54 25.31 9.72 8.89
CA VAL A 54 24.06 10.46 9.10
C VAL A 54 23.15 10.41 7.86
N PHE A 55 23.70 10.58 6.65
CA PHE A 55 22.92 10.45 5.40
C PHE A 55 22.29 9.07 5.24
N ILE A 56 23.07 8.01 5.49
CA ILE A 56 22.57 6.63 5.33
C ILE A 56 21.51 6.33 6.39
N VAL A 57 21.74 6.66 7.65
CA VAL A 57 20.81 6.38 8.74
C VAL A 57 19.50 7.17 8.56
N SER A 58 19.57 8.46 8.23
CA SER A 58 18.37 9.29 8.02
C SER A 58 17.57 8.82 6.80
N GLY A 59 18.24 8.55 5.68
CA GLY A 59 17.62 8.05 4.47
C GLY A 59 16.92 6.70 4.69
N THR A 60 17.58 5.78 5.39
CA THR A 60 16.99 4.47 5.74
C THR A 60 15.78 4.62 6.66
N THR A 61 15.85 5.49 7.66
CA THR A 61 14.74 5.73 8.59
C THR A 61 13.51 6.29 7.86
N ILE A 62 13.72 7.28 6.97
CA ILE A 62 12.64 7.87 6.15
C ILE A 62 12.03 6.81 5.24
N PHE A 63 12.86 5.98 4.60
CA PHE A 63 12.41 4.91 3.71
C PHE A 63 11.55 3.88 4.45
N VAL A 64 12.03 3.31 5.54
CA VAL A 64 11.30 2.30 6.32
C VAL A 64 9.99 2.86 6.84
N THR A 65 10.00 4.09 7.37
CA THR A 65 8.78 4.75 7.86
C THR A 65 7.79 5.00 6.73
N GLY A 66 8.24 5.55 5.61
CA GLY A 66 7.40 5.87 4.45
C GLY A 66 6.76 4.62 3.84
N ILE A 67 7.52 3.55 3.62
CA ILE A 67 6.98 2.28 3.11
C ILE A 67 5.98 1.67 4.11
N SER A 68 6.26 1.73 5.41
CA SER A 68 5.33 1.24 6.43
C SER A 68 3.99 1.99 6.40
N PHE A 69 4.01 3.31 6.23
CA PHE A 69 2.80 4.12 6.08
C PHE A 69 2.07 3.81 4.77
N ALA A 70 2.78 3.72 3.65
CA ALA A 70 2.20 3.37 2.36
C ALA A 70 1.43 2.04 2.42
N LEU A 71 2.03 1.00 3.01
CA LEU A 71 1.40 -0.30 3.16
C LEU A 71 0.18 -0.29 4.11
N LYS A 72 0.18 0.54 5.15
CA LYS A 72 -1.00 0.75 6.01
C LYS A 72 -2.15 1.42 5.26
N ILE A 73 -1.83 2.38 4.41
CA ILE A 73 -2.82 3.03 3.54
C ILE A 73 -3.37 2.01 2.54
N GLU A 74 -2.51 1.24 1.89
CA GLU A 74 -2.91 0.18 0.97
C GLU A 74 -3.84 -0.84 1.62
N GLN A 75 -3.56 -1.27 2.86
CA GLN A 75 -4.42 -2.19 3.59
C GLN A 75 -5.86 -1.65 3.71
N LYS A 76 -6.02 -0.36 3.99
CA LYS A 76 -7.31 0.28 4.24
C LYS A 76 -7.99 0.82 2.99
N ALA A 77 -7.25 1.05 1.92
CA ALA A 77 -7.77 1.59 0.67
C ALA A 77 -8.43 0.49 -0.17
N GLY A 78 -9.75 0.48 -0.22
CA GLY A 78 -10.53 -0.52 -0.97
C GLY A 78 -10.49 -1.92 -0.36
N TYR A 79 -10.78 -2.92 -1.18
CA TYR A 79 -10.96 -4.31 -0.76
C TYR A 79 -10.07 -5.24 -1.58
N TYR A 80 -9.79 -6.43 -1.06
CA TYR A 80 -9.19 -7.52 -1.80
C TYR A 80 -10.27 -8.52 -2.21
N LYS A 81 -10.30 -8.87 -3.49
CA LYS A 81 -11.23 -9.85 -4.06
C LYS A 81 -10.51 -11.17 -4.29
N CYS A 82 -11.03 -12.25 -3.72
CA CYS A 82 -10.53 -13.59 -3.94
C CYS A 82 -10.78 -14.03 -5.40
N SER A 83 -9.78 -14.62 -6.04
CA SER A 83 -9.91 -15.14 -7.40
C SER A 83 -10.69 -16.47 -7.47
N LYS A 84 -10.86 -17.17 -6.35
CA LYS A 84 -11.54 -18.46 -6.29
C LYS A 84 -13.01 -18.37 -5.90
N CYS A 85 -13.30 -17.71 -4.75
CA CYS A 85 -14.68 -17.61 -4.23
C CYS A 85 -15.31 -16.23 -4.44
N GLU A 86 -14.58 -15.29 -5.07
CA GLU A 86 -15.02 -13.91 -5.32
C GLU A 86 -15.34 -13.07 -4.06
N HIS A 87 -15.09 -13.61 -2.86
CA HIS A 87 -15.29 -12.88 -1.62
C HIS A 87 -14.40 -11.63 -1.56
N THR A 88 -14.99 -10.50 -1.14
CA THR A 88 -14.29 -9.22 -0.99
C THR A 88 -14.14 -8.88 0.49
N TYR A 89 -12.91 -8.59 0.91
CA TYR A 89 -12.57 -8.34 2.30
C TYR A 89 -11.44 -7.32 2.46
N ILE A 90 -11.30 -6.79 3.67
CA ILE A 90 -10.14 -6.00 4.10
C ILE A 90 -9.31 -6.90 5.02
N PRO A 91 -8.00 -7.07 4.79
CA PRO A 91 -7.14 -7.86 5.67
C PRO A 91 -7.09 -7.24 7.08
N GLU A 92 -7.41 -8.02 8.10
CA GLU A 92 -7.41 -7.56 9.49
C GLU A 92 -6.01 -7.21 10.00
N LYS A 93 -5.01 -8.04 9.62
CA LYS A 93 -3.63 -7.88 10.07
C LYS A 93 -2.78 -7.24 9.00
N TYR A 94 -2.14 -6.12 9.36
CA TYR A 94 -1.15 -5.44 8.54
C TYR A 94 -0.03 -6.36 8.03
N SER A 95 0.46 -7.26 8.89
CA SER A 95 1.50 -8.21 8.54
C SER A 95 1.14 -9.12 7.36
N LYS A 96 -0.15 -9.46 7.18
CA LYS A 96 -0.60 -10.25 6.02
C LYS A 96 -0.38 -9.52 4.70
N VAL A 97 -0.52 -8.19 4.69
CA VAL A 97 -0.28 -7.36 3.51
C VAL A 97 1.22 -7.13 3.31
N PHE A 98 1.95 -6.88 4.41
CA PHE A 98 3.39 -6.60 4.37
C PHE A 98 4.21 -7.76 3.82
N PHE A 99 3.95 -8.99 4.31
CA PHE A 99 4.70 -10.18 3.88
C PHE A 99 4.12 -10.90 2.66
N ALA A 100 2.99 -10.43 2.12
CA ALA A 100 2.39 -11.04 0.95
C ALA A 100 3.17 -10.68 -0.32
N PRO A 101 3.62 -11.66 -1.11
CA PRO A 101 4.15 -11.39 -2.43
C PRO A 101 3.15 -10.59 -3.23
N HIS A 102 3.61 -9.53 -3.92
CA HIS A 102 2.72 -8.71 -4.70
C HIS A 102 3.19 -8.63 -6.16
N MET A 103 2.24 -8.55 -7.06
CA MET A 103 2.48 -8.32 -8.47
C MET A 103 1.45 -7.31 -9.00
N GLY A 104 1.89 -6.07 -9.21
CA GLY A 104 1.02 -4.96 -9.59
C GLY A 104 -0.07 -4.69 -8.53
N LYS A 105 -1.33 -4.86 -8.92
CA LYS A 105 -2.50 -4.65 -8.04
C LYS A 105 -3.01 -5.94 -7.37
N THR A 106 -2.20 -7.00 -7.36
CA THR A 106 -2.56 -8.29 -6.78
C THR A 106 -1.58 -8.69 -5.69
N ARG A 107 -2.07 -9.37 -4.65
CA ARG A 107 -1.26 -9.96 -3.59
C ARG A 107 -1.62 -11.42 -3.37
N TYR A 108 -0.60 -12.25 -3.10
CA TYR A 108 -0.80 -13.65 -2.81
C TYR A 108 -1.08 -13.85 -1.33
N MET A 109 -2.35 -14.05 -0.99
CA MET A 109 -2.82 -14.16 0.40
C MET A 109 -3.87 -15.25 0.54
N GLY A 110 -4.08 -15.72 1.79
CA GLY A 110 -5.18 -16.61 2.13
C GLY A 110 -6.50 -15.85 2.24
N CYS A 111 -7.55 -16.37 1.61
CA CYS A 111 -8.90 -15.84 1.73
C CYS A 111 -9.50 -16.24 3.09
N PRO A 112 -10.11 -15.32 3.86
CA PRO A 112 -10.74 -15.66 5.13
C PRO A 112 -12.00 -16.52 4.98
N GLU A 113 -12.66 -16.49 3.82
CA GLU A 113 -13.89 -17.22 3.57
C GLU A 113 -13.63 -18.67 3.10
N CYS A 114 -12.85 -18.86 2.04
CA CYS A 114 -12.58 -20.20 1.50
C CYS A 114 -11.31 -20.84 2.05
N GLY A 115 -10.50 -20.13 2.84
CA GLY A 115 -9.25 -20.62 3.43
C GLY A 115 -8.09 -20.81 2.45
N GLU A 116 -8.33 -20.76 1.16
CA GLU A 116 -7.33 -21.03 0.14
C GLU A 116 -6.42 -19.83 -0.15
N LYS A 117 -5.14 -20.10 -0.41
CA LYS A 117 -4.18 -19.10 -0.87
C LYS A 117 -4.33 -18.90 -2.38
N SER A 118 -4.49 -17.65 -2.78
CA SER A 118 -4.59 -17.27 -4.19
C SER A 118 -4.19 -15.81 -4.41
N TRP A 119 -4.03 -15.41 -5.67
CA TRP A 119 -3.81 -14.03 -6.02
C TRP A 119 -5.08 -13.21 -5.80
N GLN A 120 -5.06 -12.35 -4.79
CA GLN A 120 -6.17 -11.48 -4.44
C GLN A 120 -6.04 -10.15 -5.19
N LYS A 121 -7.07 -9.78 -5.95
CA LYS A 121 -7.07 -8.54 -6.71
C LYS A 121 -7.59 -7.38 -5.87
N LYS A 122 -6.89 -6.24 -5.91
CA LYS A 122 -7.37 -5.01 -5.29
C LYS A 122 -8.55 -4.45 -6.06
N VAL A 123 -9.67 -4.18 -5.38
CA VAL A 123 -10.88 -3.54 -5.92
C VAL A 123 -11.26 -2.35 -5.05
N LEU A 124 -11.77 -1.29 -5.69
CA LEU A 124 -12.02 -0.01 -5.00
C LEU A 124 -13.40 0.05 -4.34
N ILE A 125 -14.32 -0.78 -4.80
CA ILE A 125 -15.72 -0.83 -4.30
C ILE A 125 -16.05 -2.27 -3.96
N LYS A 126 -16.78 -2.47 -2.87
CA LYS A 126 -17.37 -3.76 -2.54
C LYS A 126 -18.62 -3.95 -3.39
N LYS A 127 -18.54 -4.77 -4.46
CA LYS A 127 -19.75 -5.15 -5.20
C LYS A 127 -20.66 -5.92 -4.24
N GLN A 128 -21.80 -5.32 -3.92
CA GLN A 128 -22.90 -6.05 -3.30
C GLN A 128 -23.42 -7.06 -4.35
N LYS A 129 -23.50 -8.32 -3.95
CA LYS A 129 -24.21 -9.36 -4.70
C LYS A 129 -25.69 -9.20 -4.51
#